data_e2dc71cbde9e0599e6138e92586f60b1
#
_entry.id   e2dc71cbde9e0599e6138e92586f60b1
#
_cell.length_a   1.000
_cell.length_b   1.000
_cell.length_c   1.000
_cell.angle_alpha   90.00
_cell.angle_beta   90.00
_cell.angle_gamma   90.00
#
_symmetry.space_group_name_H-M   'P 1'
#
loop_
_entity.id
_entity.type
_entity.pdbx_description
1 polymer ?
#
loop_
_entity_poly.entity_id
_entity_poly.type
_entity_poly.pdbx_seq_one_letter_code
_entity_poly.pdbx_strand_id
1 'polypeptide(L)'
;MRLAGLRHGRGNAAVTTAPSPGDTDTGTPATGPEPAEKSVTCGFPTSPIVGLTTVPSDAPTPDGRADRARAHEAAAEVLADRGDWRRAYQHLKAAVSIVRDERTAPASVPDQLRLEVDRLRRERAEAREQSRRDSLTATWNRRYLDERLGTLRGDQGSAPADAPVCVALADVDHFKAVNDDHGHALGDEVLRRLVDLMSEGLPEDGFCARYGGEEFALVLPGLEPADAVRVCEEARARVDAHPWHEAAADLRVTVSVGVACLDDGDRPGSPGLDAADALLYVAKRAGRNAVAYRDVADGTVRLAGPAAARRGIEAAARRAFPSS
;
A
#
# COMPACT_ATOMS: atom_id res chain seq x y z
N MET A 1 -66.96 7.28 5.08
CA MET A 1 -66.88 7.99 6.35
C MET A 1 -65.46 8.53 6.45
N ARG A 2 -65.16 9.80 6.05
CA ARG A 2 -65.14 11.01 6.91
C ARG A 2 -64.36 10.73 8.19
N LEU A 3 -63.30 11.45 8.60
CA LEU A 3 -62.82 12.82 8.49
C LEU A 3 -61.45 12.85 9.19
N ALA A 4 -60.53 13.61 8.68
CA ALA A 4 -59.98 14.88 9.21
C ALA A 4 -58.94 14.67 10.34
N GLY A 5 -57.79 15.25 10.39
CA GLY A 5 -57.28 16.55 9.95
C GLY A 5 -56.49 17.19 11.12
N LEU A 6 -55.62 18.10 10.79
CA LEU A 6 -54.90 19.10 11.59
C LEU A 6 -53.38 18.88 11.65
N ARG A 7 -52.56 19.60 10.91
CA ARG A 7 -52.10 20.99 10.86
C ARG A 7 -51.54 21.51 12.18
N HIS A 8 -50.38 22.08 12.04
CA HIS A 8 -49.65 23.16 12.69
C HIS A 8 -48.34 22.67 13.31
N GLY A 9 -47.20 23.31 13.18
CA GLY A 9 -46.92 24.69 12.91
C GLY A 9 -45.44 24.94 12.66
N ARG A 10 -45.23 26.03 12.11
CA ARG A 10 -44.02 26.75 11.73
C ARG A 10 -43.05 27.02 12.89
N GLY A 11 -41.77 27.10 12.55
CA GLY A 11 -40.76 27.76 13.35
C GLY A 11 -39.55 28.12 12.51
N ASN A 12 -39.58 29.33 11.99
CA ASN A 12 -38.51 30.05 11.31
C ASN A 12 -37.48 30.54 12.32
N ALA A 13 -36.21 30.60 11.92
CA ALA A 13 -35.22 31.68 12.20
C ALA A 13 -33.93 31.25 11.46
N ALA A 14 -33.57 31.79 10.34
CA ALA A 14 -33.05 33.13 10.05
C ALA A 14 -31.67 33.37 10.71
N VAL A 15 -30.64 33.31 9.84
CA VAL A 15 -29.78 34.41 9.36
C VAL A 15 -28.75 34.93 10.38
N THR A 16 -27.46 34.89 9.99
CA THR A 16 -26.57 36.06 9.94
C THR A 16 -25.18 35.58 9.44
N THR A 17 -24.84 35.79 8.21
CA THR A 17 -23.91 36.74 7.59
C THR A 17 -22.52 36.87 8.22
N ALA A 18 -21.56 36.66 7.32
CA ALA A 18 -20.16 37.07 7.38
C ALA A 18 -19.96 38.58 7.63
N PRO A 19 -18.74 39.02 7.94
CA PRO A 19 -17.89 39.49 6.87
C PRO A 19 -16.38 39.22 6.99
N SER A 20 -15.73 39.11 5.88
CA SER A 20 -14.34 39.57 5.68
C SER A 20 -14.34 41.09 5.63
N PRO A 21 -13.27 41.80 5.98
CA PRO A 21 -12.27 42.13 4.97
C PRO A 21 -10.82 42.41 5.48
N GLY A 22 -9.94 42.59 4.51
CA GLY A 22 -8.91 43.64 4.47
C GLY A 22 -7.52 43.17 4.81
N ASP A 23 -6.77 43.07 3.78
CA ASP A 23 -5.73 43.97 3.24
C ASP A 23 -4.38 44.02 3.99
N THR A 24 -3.36 43.74 3.17
CA THR A 24 -2.03 44.36 3.08
C THR A 24 -1.09 44.25 4.27
N ASP A 25 0.04 43.56 4.09
CA ASP A 25 1.29 44.33 4.01
C ASP A 25 2.42 43.48 3.42
N THR A 26 3.07 44.06 2.44
CA THR A 26 4.33 43.70 1.85
C THR A 26 5.46 44.07 2.81
N GLY A 27 6.26 43.10 3.22
CA GLY A 27 7.44 43.33 4.03
C GLY A 27 8.58 42.41 3.65
N THR A 28 9.40 42.84 2.69
CA THR A 28 10.73 42.28 2.43
C THR A 28 11.65 42.61 3.59
N PRO A 29 12.37 41.64 4.18
CA PRO A 29 13.51 42.01 5.02
C PRO A 29 14.81 41.97 4.22
N ALA A 30 15.52 43.04 4.40
CA ALA A 30 16.81 43.41 3.87
C ALA A 30 17.92 42.36 4.18
N THR A 31 18.75 42.19 3.18
CA THR A 31 20.09 41.65 3.24
C THR A 31 20.97 42.40 4.26
N GLY A 32 21.45 41.70 5.30
CA GLY A 32 22.52 42.15 6.16
C GLY A 32 23.88 41.66 5.65
N PRO A 33 24.94 42.41 5.87
CA PRO A 33 26.22 42.17 5.21
C PRO A 33 27.04 41.04 5.85
N GLU A 34 27.68 40.33 4.98
CA GLU A 34 28.69 39.31 5.23
C GLU A 34 29.91 39.90 5.99
N PRO A 35 30.48 39.25 7.01
CA PRO A 35 31.70 39.74 7.66
C PRO A 35 32.93 39.33 6.85
N ALA A 36 33.70 40.34 6.52
CA ALA A 36 35.01 40.26 5.83
C ALA A 36 35.99 39.32 6.55
N GLU A 37 36.53 38.36 5.83
CA GLU A 37 37.71 37.58 6.21
C GLU A 37 38.93 38.48 6.29
N LYS A 38 39.44 38.68 7.49
CA LYS A 38 40.77 39.23 7.69
C LYS A 38 41.77 38.08 7.65
N SER A 39 42.49 37.96 6.54
CA SER A 39 43.69 37.14 6.42
C SER A 39 44.83 37.72 7.28
N VAL A 40 45.11 37.06 8.39
CA VAL A 40 46.32 37.33 9.19
C VAL A 40 47.40 36.37 8.72
N THR A 41 48.33 36.89 7.93
CA THR A 41 49.56 36.24 7.56
C THR A 41 50.54 36.34 8.73
N CYS A 42 50.65 35.27 9.54
CA CYS A 42 51.74 35.11 10.51
C CYS A 42 52.86 34.28 9.87
N GLY A 43 53.95 34.93 9.53
CA GLY A 43 55.22 34.29 9.14
C GLY A 43 55.89 33.61 10.32
N PHE A 44 56.19 32.35 10.20
CA PHE A 44 56.96 31.59 11.22
C PHE A 44 58.33 31.19 10.69
N PRO A 45 59.39 31.27 11.50
CA PRO A 45 60.72 30.89 11.11
C PRO A 45 60.85 29.35 11.07
N THR A 46 61.44 28.85 9.99
CA THR A 46 61.81 27.46 9.81
C THR A 46 63.13 27.19 10.53
N SER A 47 63.16 26.32 11.55
CA SER A 47 64.32 25.65 12.04
C SER A 47 64.09 24.13 12.12
N PRO A 48 65.02 23.30 11.70
CA PRO A 48 64.92 21.88 11.67
C PRO A 48 65.12 21.29 13.07
N ILE A 49 64.10 20.54 13.57
CA ILE A 49 64.28 19.73 14.76
C ILE A 49 64.33 18.27 14.34
N VAL A 50 65.46 17.69 14.53
CA VAL A 50 65.84 16.30 14.41
C VAL A 50 65.15 15.52 15.54
N GLY A 51 64.48 14.46 15.17
CA GLY A 51 64.17 13.31 16.02
C GLY A 51 63.08 13.48 17.06
N LEU A 52 61.88 13.07 16.73
CA LEU A 52 60.99 12.43 17.73
C LEU A 52 60.06 11.43 17.08
N THR A 53 60.32 10.19 17.43
CA THR A 53 59.45 9.05 17.61
C THR A 53 58.50 8.71 16.48
N THR A 54 58.95 7.79 15.65
CA THR A 54 58.05 6.88 14.90
C THR A 54 57.24 6.06 15.90
N VAL A 55 55.95 6.26 15.90
CA VAL A 55 55.00 5.39 16.58
C VAL A 55 55.02 4.04 15.87
N PRO A 56 55.17 2.90 16.55
CA PRO A 56 55.23 1.58 15.91
C PRO A 56 53.93 1.24 15.19
N SER A 57 54.10 0.76 13.95
CA SER A 57 52.99 0.31 13.11
C SER A 57 52.86 -1.20 13.16
N ASP A 58 52.49 -1.77 14.29
CA ASP A 58 52.15 -3.19 14.37
C ASP A 58 50.66 -3.41 14.65
N ALA A 59 50.10 -4.52 14.08
CA ALA A 59 48.71 -4.84 14.06
C ALA A 59 48.03 -4.82 15.44
N PRO A 60 46.84 -4.26 15.59
CA PRO A 60 46.36 -3.83 16.89
C PRO A 60 45.66 -4.95 17.66
N THR A 61 46.18 -5.23 18.85
CA THR A 61 45.35 -5.71 19.95
C THR A 61 44.49 -4.55 20.50
N PRO A 62 43.29 -4.79 21.07
CA PRO A 62 42.43 -3.72 21.62
C PRO A 62 43.20 -2.75 22.56
N ASP A 63 44.07 -3.27 23.40
CA ASP A 63 44.89 -2.49 24.33
C ASP A 63 45.90 -1.59 23.59
N GLY A 64 46.51 -2.06 22.50
CA GLY A 64 47.48 -1.30 21.74
C GLY A 64 46.95 -0.07 20.97
N ARG A 65 45.62 0.00 20.74
CA ARG A 65 45.02 1.17 20.11
C ARG A 65 44.77 2.29 21.10
N ALA A 66 44.23 1.96 22.28
CA ALA A 66 44.04 2.93 23.36
C ALA A 66 45.36 3.56 23.77
N ASP A 67 46.43 2.76 23.82
CA ASP A 67 47.78 3.28 24.10
C ASP A 67 48.32 4.20 23.00
N ARG A 68 48.01 3.90 21.72
CA ARG A 68 48.39 4.80 20.62
C ARG A 68 47.60 6.11 20.63
N ALA A 69 46.30 6.06 20.97
CA ALA A 69 45.52 7.28 21.10
C ALA A 69 46.08 8.18 22.21
N ARG A 70 46.38 7.63 23.38
CA ARG A 70 47.03 8.34 24.51
C ARG A 70 48.41 8.88 24.12
N ALA A 71 49.24 8.11 23.38
CA ALA A 71 50.54 8.59 22.90
C ALA A 71 50.39 9.79 21.96
N HIS A 72 49.37 9.79 21.09
CA HIS A 72 49.09 10.95 20.25
C HIS A 72 48.59 12.16 21.06
N GLU A 73 47.79 11.97 22.10
CA GLU A 73 47.34 13.04 23.00
C GLU A 73 48.53 13.66 23.74
N ALA A 74 49.39 12.83 24.35
CA ALA A 74 50.57 13.31 25.03
C ALA A 74 51.56 14.07 24.10
N ALA A 75 51.71 13.57 22.86
CA ALA A 75 52.52 14.26 21.85
C ALA A 75 51.90 15.61 21.45
N ALA A 76 50.60 15.71 21.39
CA ALA A 76 49.89 16.96 21.08
C ALA A 76 50.08 17.99 22.18
N GLU A 77 50.01 17.61 23.46
CA GLU A 77 50.24 18.49 24.60
C GLU A 77 51.67 19.07 24.58
N VAL A 78 52.71 18.22 24.46
CA VAL A 78 54.12 18.66 24.42
C VAL A 78 54.40 19.62 23.25
N LEU A 79 53.75 19.39 22.09
CA LEU A 79 53.92 20.26 20.93
C LEU A 79 53.19 21.59 21.10
N ALA A 80 52.02 21.58 21.73
CA ALA A 80 51.29 22.80 22.07
C ALA A 80 52.03 23.69 23.05
N ASP A 81 52.65 23.10 24.09
CA ASP A 81 53.48 23.83 25.07
C ASP A 81 54.70 24.48 24.41
N ARG A 82 55.22 23.89 23.32
CA ARG A 82 56.33 24.44 22.52
C ARG A 82 55.86 25.45 21.45
N GLY A 83 54.58 25.72 21.35
CA GLY A 83 53.99 26.64 20.38
C GLY A 83 53.83 26.07 18.97
N ASP A 84 54.10 24.77 18.74
CA ASP A 84 53.91 24.11 17.44
C ASP A 84 52.46 23.59 17.29
N TRP A 85 51.55 24.52 17.20
CA TRP A 85 50.11 24.25 17.13
C TRP A 85 49.69 23.41 15.92
N ARG A 86 50.44 23.48 14.81
CA ARG A 86 50.13 22.72 13.60
C ARG A 86 50.37 21.24 13.79
N ARG A 87 51.48 20.85 14.41
CA ARG A 87 51.79 19.45 14.71
C ARG A 87 50.95 18.93 15.87
N ALA A 88 50.73 19.74 16.88
CA ALA A 88 49.79 19.40 17.96
C ALA A 88 48.42 19.02 17.43
N TYR A 89 47.85 19.82 16.52
CA TYR A 89 46.55 19.53 15.86
C TYR A 89 46.58 18.22 15.06
N GLN A 90 47.66 17.91 14.34
CA GLN A 90 47.77 16.65 13.59
C GLN A 90 47.75 15.44 14.52
N HIS A 91 48.42 15.49 15.65
CA HIS A 91 48.42 14.42 16.65
C HIS A 91 47.04 14.29 17.31
N LEU A 92 46.39 15.36 17.65
CA LEU A 92 45.02 15.32 18.20
C LEU A 92 44.01 14.71 17.20
N LYS A 93 44.12 15.08 15.93
CA LYS A 93 43.30 14.50 14.86
C LYS A 93 43.54 13.01 14.71
N ALA A 94 44.78 12.54 14.83
CA ALA A 94 45.10 11.11 14.79
C ALA A 94 44.52 10.36 16.00
N ALA A 95 44.63 10.92 17.21
CA ALA A 95 44.00 10.35 18.41
C ALA A 95 42.48 10.21 18.26
N VAL A 96 41.81 11.26 17.81
CA VAL A 96 40.36 11.27 17.55
C VAL A 96 39.97 10.24 16.48
N SER A 97 40.79 10.07 15.42
CA SER A 97 40.54 9.06 14.38
C SER A 97 40.60 7.65 14.96
N ILE A 98 41.58 7.34 15.79
CA ILE A 98 41.76 6.02 16.44
C ILE A 98 40.52 5.72 17.32
N VAL A 99 40.06 6.68 18.11
CA VAL A 99 38.88 6.54 18.99
C VAL A 99 37.56 6.44 18.18
N ARG A 100 37.49 7.15 17.04
CA ARG A 100 36.29 7.13 16.17
C ARG A 100 36.15 5.81 15.43
N ASP A 101 37.25 5.21 15.00
CA ASP A 101 37.28 3.87 14.40
C ASP A 101 36.82 2.79 15.38
N GLU A 102 37.05 2.97 16.67
CA GLU A 102 36.47 2.09 17.71
C GLU A 102 34.96 2.18 17.83
N ARG A 103 34.36 3.36 17.61
CA ARG A 103 32.91 3.56 17.60
C ARG A 103 32.26 3.12 16.29
N THR A 104 33.01 2.91 15.23
CA THR A 104 32.52 2.53 13.90
C THR A 104 32.69 1.04 13.61
N ALA A 105 33.42 0.29 14.47
CA ALA A 105 33.36 -1.17 14.41
C ALA A 105 31.94 -1.58 14.78
N PRO A 106 31.19 -2.27 13.88
CA PRO A 106 29.88 -2.75 14.25
C PRO A 106 30.07 -3.68 15.44
N ALA A 107 29.51 -3.32 16.59
CA ALA A 107 29.46 -4.21 17.74
C ALA A 107 28.90 -5.53 17.19
N SER A 108 29.69 -6.63 17.28
CA SER A 108 29.24 -7.93 16.84
C SER A 108 28.01 -8.25 17.66
N VAL A 109 26.84 -8.21 17.01
CA VAL A 109 25.57 -8.57 17.65
C VAL A 109 25.76 -10.00 18.14
N PRO A 110 25.61 -10.27 19.46
CA PRO A 110 25.76 -11.63 19.99
C PRO A 110 24.91 -12.61 19.19
N ASP A 111 25.44 -13.78 18.88
CA ASP A 111 24.75 -14.76 18.04
C ASP A 111 23.37 -15.16 18.61
N GLN A 112 23.21 -15.14 19.92
CA GLN A 112 21.92 -15.32 20.59
C GLN A 112 20.89 -14.25 20.19
N LEU A 113 21.30 -12.99 20.11
CA LEU A 113 20.42 -11.90 19.71
C LEU A 113 20.08 -11.97 18.21
N ARG A 114 21.00 -12.45 17.37
CA ARG A 114 20.71 -12.73 15.95
C ARG A 114 19.68 -13.84 15.79
N LEU A 115 19.84 -14.94 16.52
CA LEU A 115 18.89 -16.05 16.50
C LEU A 115 17.50 -15.63 16.99
N GLU A 116 17.43 -14.80 18.03
CA GLU A 116 16.15 -14.30 18.54
C GLU A 116 15.48 -13.32 17.57
N VAL A 117 16.24 -12.43 16.95
CA VAL A 117 15.73 -11.54 15.89
C VAL A 117 15.20 -12.34 14.70
N ASP A 118 15.90 -13.41 14.28
CA ASP A 118 15.47 -14.24 13.17
C ASP A 118 14.25 -15.09 13.53
N ARG A 119 14.12 -15.51 14.80
CA ARG A 119 12.93 -16.16 15.33
C ARG A 119 11.74 -15.22 15.31
N LEU A 120 11.88 -14.02 15.88
CA LEU A 120 10.82 -13.01 15.91
C LEU A 120 10.41 -12.56 14.52
N ARG A 121 11.34 -12.50 13.57
CA ARG A 121 11.03 -12.21 12.16
C ARG A 121 10.18 -13.30 11.53
N ARG A 122 10.49 -14.58 11.80
CA ARG A 122 9.70 -15.72 11.32
C ARG A 122 8.30 -15.72 11.94
N GLU A 123 8.19 -15.62 13.25
CA GLU A 123 6.91 -15.55 13.95
C GLU A 123 6.04 -14.37 13.44
N ARG A 124 6.67 -13.21 13.19
CA ARG A 124 5.99 -12.05 12.61
C ARG A 124 5.56 -12.28 11.15
N ALA A 125 6.37 -12.99 10.36
CA ALA A 125 6.03 -13.32 8.98
C ALA A 125 4.85 -14.32 8.93
N GLU A 126 4.87 -15.34 9.79
CA GLU A 126 3.77 -16.32 9.93
C GLU A 126 2.48 -15.64 10.40
N ALA A 127 2.55 -14.79 11.43
CA ALA A 127 1.40 -14.03 11.90
C ALA A 127 0.84 -13.06 10.84
N ARG A 128 1.71 -12.47 10.02
CA ARG A 128 1.29 -11.62 8.89
C ARG A 128 0.61 -12.43 7.79
N GLU A 129 1.15 -13.60 7.46
CA GLU A 129 0.56 -14.48 6.46
C GLU A 129 -0.82 -14.99 6.92
N GLN A 130 -0.95 -15.41 8.18
CA GLN A 130 -2.25 -15.75 8.77
C GLN A 130 -3.21 -14.56 8.79
N SER A 131 -2.70 -13.35 9.04
CA SER A 131 -3.51 -12.11 9.03
C SER A 131 -3.93 -11.65 7.62
N ARG A 132 -3.46 -12.31 6.54
CA ARG A 132 -3.83 -12.02 5.15
C ARG A 132 -4.96 -12.89 4.63
N ARG A 133 -5.32 -13.94 5.36
CA ARG A 133 -6.39 -14.86 5.00
C ARG A 133 -7.70 -14.46 5.67
N ASP A 134 -8.80 -14.73 5.00
CA ASP A 134 -10.14 -14.65 5.59
C ASP A 134 -10.39 -15.90 6.45
N SER A 135 -10.87 -15.72 7.67
CA SER A 135 -11.03 -16.81 8.65
C SER A 135 -12.12 -17.80 8.28
N LEU A 136 -13.11 -17.40 7.49
CA LEU A 136 -14.21 -18.27 7.08
C LEU A 136 -13.88 -19.06 5.82
N THR A 137 -13.35 -18.40 4.81
CA THR A 137 -13.17 -18.93 3.46
C THR A 137 -11.75 -19.36 3.15
N ALA A 138 -10.79 -19.06 4.03
CA ALA A 138 -9.35 -19.29 3.85
C ALA A 138 -8.76 -18.63 2.58
N THR A 139 -9.56 -17.91 1.79
CA THR A 139 -9.06 -17.09 0.68
C THR A 139 -8.35 -15.84 1.20
N TRP A 140 -7.79 -15.02 0.31
CA TRP A 140 -7.19 -13.76 0.72
C TRP A 140 -8.24 -12.81 1.29
N ASN A 141 -7.87 -11.98 2.25
CA ASN A 141 -8.75 -10.96 2.78
C ASN A 141 -8.52 -9.59 2.10
N ARG A 142 -9.37 -8.61 2.41
CA ARG A 142 -9.28 -7.24 1.89
C ARG A 142 -7.93 -6.59 2.13
N ARG A 143 -7.30 -6.85 3.27
CA ARG A 143 -5.98 -6.28 3.57
C ARG A 143 -4.90 -6.75 2.60
N TYR A 144 -4.89 -8.04 2.27
CA TYR A 144 -3.98 -8.58 1.25
C TYR A 144 -4.28 -7.99 -0.13
N LEU A 145 -5.57 -7.85 -0.49
CA LEU A 145 -5.98 -7.21 -1.73
C LEU A 145 -5.39 -5.80 -1.84
N ASP A 146 -5.58 -4.96 -0.82
CA ASP A 146 -5.10 -3.57 -0.80
C ASP A 146 -3.56 -3.52 -0.92
N GLU A 147 -2.85 -4.37 -0.18
CA GLU A 147 -1.39 -4.49 -0.24
C GLU A 147 -0.92 -4.91 -1.65
N ARG A 148 -1.60 -5.89 -2.27
CA ARG A 148 -1.21 -6.43 -3.58
C ARG A 148 -1.51 -5.47 -4.72
N LEU A 149 -2.67 -4.83 -4.71
CA LEU A 149 -3.00 -3.78 -5.69
C LEU A 149 -2.02 -2.60 -5.62
N GLY A 150 -1.58 -2.22 -4.41
CA GLY A 150 -0.53 -1.22 -4.23
C GLY A 150 0.79 -1.61 -4.90
N THR A 151 1.18 -2.90 -4.82
CA THR A 151 2.41 -3.39 -5.48
C THR A 151 2.27 -3.54 -6.99
N LEU A 152 1.10 -3.94 -7.49
CA LEU A 152 0.86 -4.08 -8.94
C LEU A 152 0.84 -2.73 -9.68
N ARG A 153 0.49 -1.65 -8.97
CA ARG A 153 0.44 -0.27 -9.50
C ARG A 153 1.73 0.50 -9.40
N GLY A 154 2.62 0.13 -8.51
CA GLY A 154 3.74 0.95 -8.14
C GLY A 154 5.05 0.20 -8.09
N ASP A 155 6.06 0.83 -8.64
CA ASP A 155 7.44 0.98 -8.17
C ASP A 155 8.28 -0.25 -7.77
N GLN A 156 7.77 -1.44 -7.70
CA GLN A 156 8.57 -2.61 -7.28
C GLN A 156 8.74 -3.66 -8.40
N GLY A 157 9.06 -3.23 -9.60
CA GLY A 157 9.97 -3.85 -10.56
C GLY A 157 9.84 -5.35 -10.87
N SER A 158 8.68 -5.99 -10.85
CA SER A 158 8.59 -7.43 -11.14
C SER A 158 7.60 -7.82 -12.25
N ALA A 159 6.70 -6.93 -12.65
CA ALA A 159 5.93 -7.11 -13.88
C ALA A 159 6.46 -6.17 -14.97
N PRO A 160 6.38 -6.52 -16.26
CA PRO A 160 6.58 -5.53 -17.32
C PRO A 160 5.67 -4.34 -17.02
N ALA A 161 6.22 -3.12 -17.04
CA ALA A 161 5.51 -1.89 -16.72
C ALA A 161 4.23 -1.66 -17.57
N ASP A 162 4.04 -2.44 -18.62
CA ASP A 162 2.97 -2.33 -19.61
C ASP A 162 1.92 -3.46 -19.52
N ALA A 163 2.01 -4.37 -18.54
CA ALA A 163 1.04 -5.46 -18.45
C ALA A 163 -0.29 -4.95 -17.84
N PRO A 164 -1.43 -5.11 -18.51
CA PRO A 164 -2.72 -4.68 -17.99
C PRO A 164 -3.07 -5.45 -16.72
N VAL A 165 -3.67 -4.77 -15.77
CA VAL A 165 -4.21 -5.39 -14.55
C VAL A 165 -5.71 -5.12 -14.51
N CYS A 166 -6.52 -6.16 -14.62
CA CYS A 166 -7.95 -6.03 -14.44
C CYS A 166 -8.36 -6.50 -13.04
N VAL A 167 -9.40 -5.88 -12.49
CA VAL A 167 -10.01 -6.23 -11.22
C VAL A 167 -11.50 -6.43 -11.41
N ALA A 168 -12.07 -7.36 -10.66
CA ALA A 168 -13.49 -7.55 -10.65
C ALA A 168 -14.02 -7.58 -9.21
N LEU A 169 -15.17 -6.96 -8.99
CA LEU A 169 -15.95 -7.14 -7.76
C LEU A 169 -17.14 -8.02 -8.05
N ALA A 170 -17.32 -9.04 -7.24
CA ALA A 170 -18.41 -9.98 -7.29
C ALA A 170 -19.19 -9.95 -5.98
N ASP A 171 -20.50 -10.09 -6.05
CA ASP A 171 -21.39 -10.13 -4.90
C ASP A 171 -22.42 -11.24 -5.08
N VAL A 172 -22.67 -11.97 -4.01
CA VAL A 172 -23.62 -13.08 -4.02
C VAL A 172 -25.05 -12.55 -4.06
N ASP A 173 -25.73 -12.88 -5.14
CA ASP A 173 -27.09 -12.41 -5.36
C ASP A 173 -28.05 -12.93 -4.28
N HIS A 174 -28.75 -12.02 -3.60
CA HIS A 174 -29.76 -12.37 -2.59
C HIS A 174 -29.19 -13.18 -1.40
N PHE A 175 -27.91 -13.05 -1.05
CA PHE A 175 -27.27 -13.82 0.02
C PHE A 175 -27.99 -13.71 1.37
N LYS A 176 -28.57 -12.53 1.66
CA LYS A 176 -29.40 -12.37 2.85
C LYS A 176 -30.59 -13.37 2.87
N ALA A 177 -31.24 -13.59 1.75
CA ALA A 177 -32.34 -14.57 1.67
C ALA A 177 -31.81 -15.99 1.93
N VAL A 178 -30.62 -16.34 1.43
CA VAL A 178 -29.98 -17.64 1.73
C VAL A 178 -29.82 -17.82 3.25
N ASN A 179 -29.33 -16.80 3.95
CA ASN A 179 -29.17 -16.85 5.40
C ASN A 179 -30.51 -16.88 6.15
N ASP A 180 -31.48 -16.08 5.70
CA ASP A 180 -32.81 -15.99 6.34
C ASP A 180 -33.59 -17.30 6.19
N ASP A 181 -33.50 -17.97 5.03
CA ASP A 181 -34.27 -19.19 4.72
C ASP A 181 -33.57 -20.47 5.22
N HIS A 182 -32.22 -20.52 5.19
CA HIS A 182 -31.45 -21.74 5.46
C HIS A 182 -30.50 -21.64 6.65
N GLY A 183 -30.35 -20.46 7.25
CA GLY A 183 -29.48 -20.21 8.38
C GLY A 183 -28.02 -19.89 7.97
N HIS A 184 -27.32 -19.23 8.89
CA HIS A 184 -25.93 -18.77 8.67
C HIS A 184 -24.93 -19.90 8.39
N ALA A 185 -25.15 -21.09 8.96
CA ALA A 185 -24.22 -22.21 8.75
C ALA A 185 -24.18 -22.65 7.27
N LEU A 186 -25.35 -22.68 6.60
CA LEU A 186 -25.41 -22.95 5.16
C LEU A 186 -24.86 -21.79 4.35
N GLY A 187 -25.16 -20.55 4.75
CA GLY A 187 -24.55 -19.36 4.13
C GLY A 187 -23.03 -19.39 4.14
N ASP A 188 -22.44 -19.80 5.26
CA ASP A 188 -20.99 -19.97 5.41
C ASP A 188 -20.42 -21.05 4.47
N GLU A 189 -21.15 -22.16 4.29
CA GLU A 189 -20.76 -23.22 3.34
C GLU A 189 -20.85 -22.72 1.89
N VAL A 190 -21.90 -21.98 1.55
CA VAL A 190 -22.05 -21.31 0.25
C VAL A 190 -20.85 -20.39 -0.04
N LEU A 191 -20.44 -19.56 0.92
CA LEU A 191 -19.30 -18.65 0.73
C LEU A 191 -17.98 -19.42 0.51
N ARG A 192 -17.74 -20.53 1.23
CA ARG A 192 -16.56 -21.37 1.02
C ARG A 192 -16.55 -21.98 -0.37
N ARG A 193 -17.67 -22.56 -0.77
CA ARG A 193 -17.80 -23.20 -2.09
C ARG A 193 -17.68 -22.18 -3.23
N LEU A 194 -18.23 -20.99 -3.03
CA LEU A 194 -18.12 -19.90 -3.99
C LEU A 194 -16.67 -19.53 -4.29
N VAL A 195 -15.81 -19.45 -3.28
CA VAL A 195 -14.37 -19.16 -3.46
C VAL A 195 -13.72 -20.20 -4.37
N ASP A 196 -14.01 -21.50 -4.18
CA ASP A 196 -13.47 -22.55 -5.02
C ASP A 196 -13.89 -22.34 -6.49
N LEU A 197 -15.20 -22.13 -6.72
CA LEU A 197 -15.77 -21.93 -8.04
C LEU A 197 -15.25 -20.67 -8.74
N MET A 198 -15.04 -19.60 -8.00
CA MET A 198 -14.52 -18.34 -8.55
C MET A 198 -13.00 -18.36 -8.76
N SER A 199 -12.28 -19.15 -7.98
CA SER A 199 -10.81 -19.26 -8.11
C SER A 199 -10.39 -20.19 -9.25
N GLU A 200 -11.25 -21.07 -9.69
CA GLU A 200 -10.99 -21.97 -10.80
C GLU A 200 -10.82 -21.18 -12.11
N GLY A 201 -9.74 -21.44 -12.84
CA GLY A 201 -9.44 -20.79 -14.12
C GLY A 201 -8.91 -19.37 -14.03
N LEU A 202 -8.52 -18.90 -12.84
CA LEU A 202 -7.76 -17.65 -12.71
C LEU A 202 -6.36 -17.81 -13.32
N PRO A 203 -5.74 -16.72 -13.84
CA PRO A 203 -4.37 -16.74 -14.31
C PRO A 203 -3.39 -17.08 -13.16
N GLU A 204 -2.15 -17.48 -13.49
CA GLU A 204 -1.14 -17.95 -12.52
C GLU A 204 -0.90 -16.97 -11.36
N ASP A 205 -0.85 -15.67 -11.66
CA ASP A 205 -0.70 -14.59 -10.67
C ASP A 205 -2.02 -13.98 -10.20
N GLY A 206 -3.15 -14.53 -10.68
CA GLY A 206 -4.49 -14.09 -10.30
C GLY A 206 -4.94 -14.69 -8.98
N PHE A 207 -5.79 -13.96 -8.28
CA PHE A 207 -6.31 -14.45 -7.01
C PHE A 207 -7.71 -13.92 -6.72
N CYS A 208 -8.43 -14.67 -5.86
CA CYS A 208 -9.67 -14.26 -5.25
C CYS A 208 -9.39 -13.76 -3.83
N ALA A 209 -10.06 -12.68 -3.42
CA ALA A 209 -10.02 -12.15 -2.07
C ALA A 209 -11.44 -11.84 -1.56
N ARG A 210 -11.72 -12.10 -0.30
CA ARG A 210 -12.97 -11.67 0.32
C ARG A 210 -12.88 -10.18 0.65
N TYR A 211 -13.70 -9.39 -0.02
CA TYR A 211 -13.72 -7.93 0.09
C TYR A 211 -14.62 -7.44 1.24
N GLY A 212 -15.76 -8.12 1.43
CA GLY A 212 -16.75 -7.83 2.46
C GLY A 212 -17.46 -9.10 2.94
N GLY A 213 -18.64 -8.98 3.51
CA GLY A 213 -19.44 -10.10 4.00
C GLY A 213 -19.72 -11.16 2.94
N GLU A 214 -20.35 -10.74 1.85
CA GLU A 214 -20.76 -11.56 0.69
C GLU A 214 -20.12 -11.08 -0.61
N GLU A 215 -19.12 -10.18 -0.50
CA GLU A 215 -18.41 -9.55 -1.60
C GLU A 215 -17.01 -10.13 -1.76
N PHE A 216 -16.64 -10.39 -3.00
CA PHE A 216 -15.33 -10.92 -3.38
C PHE A 216 -14.69 -10.07 -4.47
N ALA A 217 -13.37 -9.97 -4.44
CA ALA A 217 -12.58 -9.34 -5.48
C ALA A 217 -11.75 -10.39 -6.21
N LEU A 218 -11.74 -10.32 -7.55
CA LEU A 218 -10.81 -11.06 -8.40
C LEU A 218 -9.77 -10.10 -8.93
N VAL A 219 -8.51 -10.46 -8.83
CA VAL A 219 -7.40 -9.71 -9.41
C VAL A 219 -6.82 -10.53 -10.55
N LEU A 220 -6.74 -9.94 -11.72
CA LEU A 220 -6.44 -10.59 -13.00
C LEU A 220 -5.27 -9.88 -13.68
N PRO A 221 -4.02 -10.11 -13.20
CA PRO A 221 -2.85 -9.49 -13.80
C PRO A 221 -2.54 -10.09 -15.17
N GLY A 222 -2.05 -9.26 -16.10
CA GLY A 222 -1.61 -9.69 -17.43
C GLY A 222 -2.73 -10.07 -18.39
N LEU A 223 -3.99 -9.90 -18.00
CA LEU A 223 -5.12 -10.16 -18.91
C LEU A 223 -5.60 -8.88 -19.57
N GLU A 224 -5.79 -8.97 -20.90
CA GLU A 224 -6.51 -7.94 -21.64
C GLU A 224 -7.98 -7.85 -21.16
N PRO A 225 -8.63 -6.69 -21.28
CA PRO A 225 -10.00 -6.48 -20.80
C PRO A 225 -11.00 -7.53 -21.27
N ALA A 226 -10.93 -7.96 -22.52
CA ALA A 226 -11.82 -8.97 -23.08
C ALA A 226 -11.62 -10.36 -22.45
N ASP A 227 -10.37 -10.74 -22.16
CA ASP A 227 -10.04 -12.00 -21.50
C ASP A 227 -10.44 -11.97 -20.02
N ALA A 228 -10.24 -10.84 -19.34
CA ALA A 228 -10.70 -10.66 -17.96
C ALA A 228 -12.23 -10.80 -17.85
N VAL A 229 -12.98 -10.21 -18.78
CA VAL A 229 -14.45 -10.36 -18.85
C VAL A 229 -14.83 -11.83 -19.09
N ARG A 230 -14.12 -12.53 -20.00
CA ARG A 230 -14.38 -13.95 -20.27
C ARG A 230 -14.14 -14.82 -19.01
N VAL A 231 -13.03 -14.64 -18.32
CA VAL A 231 -12.72 -15.36 -17.07
C VAL A 231 -13.81 -15.12 -16.00
N CYS A 232 -14.25 -13.88 -15.84
CA CYS A 232 -15.32 -13.54 -14.91
C CYS A 232 -16.68 -14.15 -15.31
N GLU A 233 -17.01 -14.20 -16.61
CA GLU A 233 -18.25 -14.83 -17.09
C GLU A 233 -18.20 -16.36 -16.92
N GLU A 234 -17.06 -17.00 -17.15
CA GLU A 234 -16.85 -18.42 -16.86
C GLU A 234 -17.03 -18.71 -15.36
N ALA A 235 -16.46 -17.86 -14.48
CA ALA A 235 -16.64 -17.99 -13.04
C ALA A 235 -18.12 -17.83 -12.63
N ARG A 236 -18.81 -16.80 -13.14
CA ARG A 236 -20.26 -16.62 -12.92
C ARG A 236 -21.04 -17.85 -13.39
N ALA A 237 -20.74 -18.35 -14.59
CA ALA A 237 -21.43 -19.51 -15.16
C ALA A 237 -21.21 -20.78 -14.32
N ARG A 238 -20.00 -21.00 -13.78
CA ARG A 238 -19.73 -22.12 -12.85
C ARG A 238 -20.57 -22.02 -11.59
N VAL A 239 -20.69 -20.82 -11.01
CA VAL A 239 -21.53 -20.60 -9.83
C VAL A 239 -22.99 -20.89 -10.13
N ASP A 240 -23.52 -20.37 -11.25
CA ASP A 240 -24.91 -20.56 -11.68
C ASP A 240 -25.24 -22.03 -11.99
N ALA A 241 -24.29 -22.78 -12.58
CA ALA A 241 -24.43 -24.17 -12.93
C ALA A 241 -24.20 -25.17 -11.79
N HIS A 242 -23.64 -24.70 -10.66
CA HIS A 242 -23.33 -25.56 -9.52
C HIS A 242 -24.62 -26.19 -8.93
N PRO A 243 -24.61 -27.49 -8.56
CA PRO A 243 -25.79 -28.17 -8.05
C PRO A 243 -26.10 -27.80 -6.58
N TRP A 244 -26.39 -26.55 -6.31
CA TRP A 244 -26.70 -26.02 -4.97
C TRP A 244 -27.80 -26.78 -4.25
N HIS A 245 -28.72 -27.40 -5.02
CA HIS A 245 -29.82 -28.19 -4.50
C HIS A 245 -29.35 -29.46 -3.73
N GLU A 246 -28.10 -29.86 -3.89
CA GLU A 246 -27.53 -30.96 -3.08
C GLU A 246 -27.30 -30.53 -1.62
N ALA A 247 -27.07 -29.23 -1.38
CA ALA A 247 -26.93 -28.68 -0.04
C ALA A 247 -28.27 -28.34 0.61
N ALA A 248 -29.25 -27.82 -0.17
CA ALA A 248 -30.64 -27.63 0.25
C ALA A 248 -31.56 -27.62 -0.98
N ALA A 249 -32.68 -28.29 -0.90
CA ALA A 249 -33.56 -28.66 -2.04
C ALA A 249 -33.93 -27.51 -2.97
N ASP A 250 -34.14 -26.30 -2.42
CA ASP A 250 -34.56 -25.12 -3.19
C ASP A 250 -33.46 -24.07 -3.34
N LEU A 251 -32.23 -24.41 -2.90
CA LEU A 251 -31.09 -23.47 -2.93
C LEU A 251 -30.66 -23.21 -4.37
N ARG A 252 -30.56 -21.93 -4.71
CA ARG A 252 -29.94 -21.42 -5.92
C ARG A 252 -29.08 -20.24 -5.56
N VAL A 253 -27.84 -20.26 -6.01
CA VAL A 253 -26.88 -19.17 -5.77
C VAL A 253 -26.34 -18.70 -7.11
N THR A 254 -26.36 -17.38 -7.29
CA THR A 254 -25.77 -16.70 -8.43
C THR A 254 -24.92 -15.55 -7.95
N VAL A 255 -24.10 -14.99 -8.82
CA VAL A 255 -23.28 -13.84 -8.54
C VAL A 255 -23.44 -12.76 -9.61
N SER A 256 -23.44 -11.52 -9.18
CA SER A 256 -23.27 -10.36 -10.06
C SER A 256 -21.82 -9.89 -9.99
N VAL A 257 -21.26 -9.49 -11.12
CA VAL A 257 -19.83 -9.12 -11.22
C VAL A 257 -19.70 -7.81 -12.00
N GLY A 258 -18.85 -6.92 -11.53
CA GLY A 258 -18.38 -5.74 -12.26
C GLY A 258 -16.89 -5.87 -12.55
N VAL A 259 -16.48 -5.69 -13.82
CA VAL A 259 -15.08 -5.83 -14.25
C VAL A 259 -14.55 -4.51 -14.77
N ALA A 260 -13.41 -4.07 -14.22
CA ALA A 260 -12.68 -2.89 -14.66
C ALA A 260 -11.19 -3.20 -14.77
N CYS A 261 -10.49 -2.50 -15.66
CA CYS A 261 -9.03 -2.58 -15.74
C CYS A 261 -8.42 -1.31 -15.16
N LEU A 262 -7.24 -1.45 -14.57
CA LEU A 262 -6.47 -0.36 -14.00
C LEU A 262 -5.75 0.35 -15.14
N ASP A 263 -6.06 1.62 -15.37
CA ASP A 263 -5.34 2.44 -16.34
C ASP A 263 -4.15 3.12 -15.68
N ASP A 264 -3.04 3.31 -16.42
CA ASP A 264 -1.79 3.93 -15.96
C ASP A 264 -1.92 5.36 -15.39
N GLY A 265 -3.08 6.00 -15.54
CA GLY A 265 -3.39 7.34 -15.03
C GLY A 265 -4.10 7.38 -13.68
N ASP A 266 -4.41 6.26 -13.09
CA ASP A 266 -5.24 6.17 -11.90
C ASP A 266 -4.47 6.59 -10.63
N ARG A 267 -5.03 7.61 -9.94
CA ARG A 267 -4.49 8.17 -8.69
C ARG A 267 -4.49 7.16 -7.53
N PRO A 268 -3.63 7.34 -6.49
CA PRO A 268 -3.67 6.52 -5.29
C PRO A 268 -5.06 6.58 -4.63
N GLY A 269 -5.72 5.45 -4.48
CA GLY A 269 -7.05 5.35 -3.86
C GLY A 269 -8.00 4.40 -4.58
N SER A 270 -7.52 3.37 -5.29
CA SER A 270 -8.29 2.29 -5.92
C SER A 270 -9.39 2.67 -6.95
N PRO A 271 -9.14 3.55 -7.93
CA PRO A 271 -10.17 3.87 -8.93
C PRO A 271 -10.64 2.66 -9.75
N GLY A 272 -9.80 1.62 -9.91
CA GLY A 272 -10.24 0.38 -10.55
C GLY A 272 -11.30 -0.40 -9.76
N LEU A 273 -11.17 -0.44 -8.42
CA LEU A 273 -12.20 -1.05 -7.58
C LEU A 273 -13.48 -0.22 -7.56
N ASP A 274 -13.38 1.11 -7.55
CA ASP A 274 -14.54 2.00 -7.61
C ASP A 274 -15.28 1.85 -8.95
N ALA A 275 -14.54 1.71 -10.06
CA ALA A 275 -15.11 1.43 -11.37
C ALA A 275 -15.77 0.03 -11.42
N ALA A 276 -15.13 -0.99 -10.83
CA ALA A 276 -15.70 -2.33 -10.72
C ALA A 276 -16.98 -2.32 -9.86
N ASP A 277 -17.03 -1.55 -8.76
CA ASP A 277 -18.22 -1.40 -7.92
C ASP A 277 -19.39 -0.77 -8.71
N ALA A 278 -19.10 0.33 -9.43
CA ALA A 278 -20.10 0.95 -10.28
C ALA A 278 -20.65 -0.01 -11.35
N LEU A 279 -19.80 -0.87 -11.93
CA LEU A 279 -20.21 -1.89 -12.88
C LEU A 279 -20.99 -3.03 -12.21
N LEU A 280 -20.59 -3.46 -11.01
CA LEU A 280 -21.32 -4.42 -10.20
C LEU A 280 -22.75 -3.92 -9.91
N TYR A 281 -22.90 -2.63 -9.57
CA TYR A 281 -24.21 -2.02 -9.41
C TYR A 281 -25.04 -2.12 -10.71
N VAL A 282 -24.42 -1.91 -11.89
CA VAL A 282 -25.12 -2.10 -13.17
C VAL A 282 -25.59 -3.54 -13.36
N ALA A 283 -24.72 -4.54 -13.08
CA ALA A 283 -25.08 -5.96 -13.16
C ALA A 283 -26.28 -6.30 -12.27
N LYS A 284 -26.26 -5.85 -11.00
CA LYS A 284 -27.36 -6.03 -10.06
C LYS A 284 -28.67 -5.39 -10.56
N ARG A 285 -28.59 -4.17 -11.12
CA ARG A 285 -29.76 -3.45 -11.66
C ARG A 285 -30.31 -4.04 -12.96
N ALA A 286 -29.44 -4.69 -13.73
CA ALA A 286 -29.84 -5.36 -14.99
C ALA A 286 -30.44 -6.73 -14.79
N GLY A 287 -30.80 -7.12 -13.56
CA GLY A 287 -31.47 -8.38 -13.23
C GLY A 287 -30.58 -9.44 -12.63
N ARG A 288 -29.42 -9.06 -12.10
CA ARG A 288 -28.43 -9.93 -11.43
C ARG A 288 -27.90 -11.08 -12.29
N ASN A 289 -27.13 -12.00 -11.71
CA ASN A 289 -26.55 -13.13 -12.42
C ASN A 289 -25.95 -12.68 -13.76
N ALA A 290 -25.01 -11.75 -13.72
CA ALA A 290 -24.45 -11.07 -14.88
C ALA A 290 -23.07 -10.50 -14.59
N VAL A 291 -22.25 -10.39 -15.63
CA VAL A 291 -20.99 -9.65 -15.63
C VAL A 291 -21.17 -8.36 -16.40
N ALA A 292 -20.94 -7.22 -15.74
CA ALA A 292 -20.95 -5.91 -16.40
C ALA A 292 -19.51 -5.40 -16.59
N TYR A 293 -19.27 -4.76 -17.71
CA TYR A 293 -17.96 -4.19 -18.07
C TYR A 293 -18.14 -2.98 -18.97
N ARG A 294 -17.07 -2.18 -19.09
CA ARG A 294 -17.00 -1.09 -20.07
C ARG A 294 -16.26 -1.58 -21.31
N ASP A 295 -16.91 -1.49 -22.46
CA ASP A 295 -16.29 -1.81 -23.74
C ASP A 295 -15.21 -0.77 -24.09
N VAL A 296 -13.99 -1.26 -24.34
CA VAL A 296 -12.84 -0.39 -24.63
C VAL A 296 -13.00 0.36 -25.95
N ALA A 297 -13.72 -0.22 -26.91
CA ALA A 297 -13.84 0.35 -28.25
C ALA A 297 -14.70 1.62 -28.29
N ASP A 298 -15.79 1.67 -27.50
CA ASP A 298 -16.77 2.74 -27.54
C ASP A 298 -17.10 3.35 -26.15
N GLY A 299 -16.48 2.84 -25.10
CA GLY A 299 -16.71 3.27 -23.71
C GLY A 299 -18.10 2.93 -23.16
N THR A 300 -18.93 2.18 -23.90
CA THR A 300 -20.27 1.83 -23.45
C THR A 300 -20.24 0.72 -22.39
N VAL A 301 -21.19 0.75 -21.46
CA VAL A 301 -21.35 -0.33 -20.49
C VAL A 301 -22.17 -1.45 -21.10
N ARG A 302 -21.63 -2.66 -21.04
CA ARG A 302 -22.25 -3.88 -21.60
C ARG A 302 -22.33 -4.99 -20.54
N LEU A 303 -23.15 -6.00 -20.81
CA LEU A 303 -23.18 -7.25 -20.08
C LEU A 303 -22.57 -8.37 -20.94
N ALA A 304 -21.84 -9.29 -20.29
CA ALA A 304 -21.29 -10.46 -20.93
C ALA A 304 -22.30 -11.63 -20.98
N GLY A 305 -21.98 -12.62 -21.79
CA GLY A 305 -22.66 -13.92 -21.87
C GLY A 305 -24.16 -13.82 -22.17
N PRO A 306 -24.97 -14.71 -21.60
CA PRO A 306 -26.44 -14.74 -21.84
C PRO A 306 -27.17 -13.47 -21.41
N ALA A 307 -26.57 -12.69 -20.50
CA ALA A 307 -27.11 -11.43 -20.04
C ALA A 307 -26.96 -10.28 -21.06
N ALA A 308 -26.15 -10.43 -22.09
CA ALA A 308 -25.88 -9.39 -23.09
C ALA A 308 -27.16 -8.90 -23.83
N ALA A 309 -28.15 -9.74 -23.96
CA ALA A 309 -29.43 -9.40 -24.60
C ALA A 309 -30.43 -8.66 -23.68
N ARG A 310 -30.10 -8.47 -22.40
CA ARG A 310 -31.00 -7.81 -21.44
C ARG A 310 -31.16 -6.33 -21.77
N ARG A 311 -32.38 -5.81 -21.62
CA ARG A 311 -32.72 -4.40 -21.85
C ARG A 311 -32.61 -3.60 -20.56
N GLY A 312 -32.43 -2.28 -20.69
CA GLY A 312 -32.39 -1.34 -19.54
C GLY A 312 -31.05 -1.07 -18.93
N ILE A 313 -29.96 -1.61 -19.50
CA ILE A 313 -28.57 -1.40 -19.06
C ILE A 313 -28.19 0.08 -19.10
N GLU A 314 -28.61 0.80 -20.16
CA GLU A 314 -28.29 2.22 -20.33
C GLU A 314 -28.77 3.10 -19.16
N ALA A 315 -29.98 2.83 -18.64
CA ALA A 315 -30.52 3.57 -17.51
C ALA A 315 -29.75 3.31 -16.21
N ALA A 316 -29.27 2.09 -16.01
CA ALA A 316 -28.42 1.73 -14.88
C ALA A 316 -27.00 2.32 -15.01
N ALA A 317 -26.44 2.26 -16.22
CA ALA A 317 -25.13 2.82 -16.52
C ALA A 317 -25.08 4.33 -16.31
N ARG A 318 -26.09 5.10 -16.78
CA ARG A 318 -26.18 6.54 -16.57
C ARG A 318 -26.24 6.95 -15.08
N ARG A 319 -26.78 6.09 -14.21
CA ARG A 319 -26.82 6.33 -12.77
C ARG A 319 -25.50 6.02 -12.09
N ALA A 320 -24.82 4.98 -12.56
CA ALA A 320 -23.51 4.57 -12.02
C ALA A 320 -22.38 5.50 -12.47
N PHE A 321 -22.50 6.07 -13.68
CA PHE A 321 -21.51 6.96 -14.28
C PHE A 321 -22.21 8.24 -14.73
N PRO A 322 -22.53 9.18 -13.82
CA PRO A 322 -23.09 10.45 -14.19
C PRO A 322 -22.11 11.21 -15.09
N SER A 323 -22.57 11.67 -16.24
CA SER A 323 -21.78 12.53 -17.13
C SER A 323 -21.39 13.80 -16.36
N SER A 324 -20.12 14.08 -16.28
CA SER A 324 -19.54 15.30 -15.69
C SER A 324 -19.91 16.50 -16.51
#